data_b50378d1433aa8a5564a322c8dc8c7ea
#
_entry.id   b50378d1433aa8a5564a322c8dc8c7ea
#
_cell.length_a   1.000
_cell.length_b   1.000
_cell.length_c   1.000
_cell.angle_alpha   90.00
_cell.angle_beta   90.00
_cell.angle_gamma   90.00
#
_symmetry.space_group_name_H-M   'P 1'
#
loop_
_entity.id
_entity.type
_entity.pdbx_description
1 polymer ?
#
loop_
_entity_poly.entity_id
_entity_poly.type
_entity_poly.pdbx_seq_one_letter_code
_entity_poly.pdbx_strand_id
1 'polypeptide(L)'
;MKRDPDEERINVRDADCIRARRPLLVAHRGGVIAANAPENSLGAIRLAAVHGYDMVELDVREAKDGVPVLFHGSSGRGLWMDCGVPHFLEELTAEELVALRYRASTEHIATLAQALALCASLGLGVMLDIKSGALSEGYLGRIADLLREHDCGSSTVTIATDAEIRPALADQVLFPVSKEDEARACEGEAVSLEGQFWFGWAAELPNATVAALQRNGAFSIVSINTFHYPAHAWQSLARQDIRRLMAAGVEGFQIDSVYGDCFGIV
;
A
#
# COMPACT_ATOMS: atom_id res chain seq x y z
N MET A 1 -7.11 18.73 -4.17
CA MET A 1 -8.57 18.85 -3.91
C MET A 1 -8.82 18.00 -2.68
N LYS A 2 -9.39 18.51 -1.62
CA LYS A 2 -9.68 17.68 -0.42
C LYS A 2 -10.76 16.68 -0.80
N ARG A 3 -10.59 15.44 -0.37
CA ARG A 3 -11.60 14.40 -0.50
C ARG A 3 -12.89 14.85 0.19
N ASP A 4 -14.04 14.58 -0.46
CA ASP A 4 -15.34 14.78 0.18
C ASP A 4 -15.50 13.70 1.28
N PRO A 5 -15.76 14.06 2.54
CA PRO A 5 -15.95 13.08 3.61
C PRO A 5 -17.16 12.16 3.38
N ASP A 6 -18.10 12.56 2.51
CA ASP A 6 -19.26 11.75 2.12
C ASP A 6 -18.96 10.85 0.88
N GLU A 7 -17.75 10.90 0.34
CA GLU A 7 -17.35 10.11 -0.81
C GLU A 7 -17.12 8.66 -0.39
N GLU A 8 -17.81 7.72 -1.06
CA GLU A 8 -17.68 6.29 -0.78
C GLU A 8 -16.21 5.81 -0.91
N ARG A 9 -15.86 4.83 -0.10
CA ARG A 9 -14.55 4.16 -0.17
C ARG A 9 -14.31 3.64 -1.59
N ILE A 10 -13.06 3.78 -2.07
CA ILE A 10 -12.68 3.30 -3.40
C ILE A 10 -13.07 1.83 -3.60
N ASN A 11 -13.70 1.52 -4.72
CA ASN A 11 -13.87 0.14 -5.18
C ASN A 11 -12.83 -0.15 -6.28
N VAL A 12 -11.76 -0.86 -5.91
CA VAL A 12 -10.66 -1.19 -6.84
C VAL A 12 -11.04 -2.26 -7.87
N ARG A 13 -12.21 -2.90 -7.70
CA ARG A 13 -12.76 -3.86 -8.68
C ARG A 13 -13.64 -3.19 -9.73
N ASP A 14 -13.94 -1.92 -9.56
CA ASP A 14 -14.75 -1.11 -10.48
C ASP A 14 -13.84 -0.12 -11.24
N ALA A 15 -13.66 -0.37 -12.51
CA ALA A 15 -12.83 0.46 -13.39
C ALA A 15 -13.39 1.90 -13.53
N ASP A 16 -14.69 2.11 -13.41
CA ASP A 16 -15.29 3.45 -13.47
C ASP A 16 -14.98 4.21 -12.18
N CYS A 17 -15.03 3.54 -11.03
CA CYS A 17 -14.64 4.11 -9.74
C CYS A 17 -13.17 4.55 -9.75
N ILE A 18 -12.26 3.72 -10.29
CA ILE A 18 -10.83 4.07 -10.43
C ILE A 18 -10.66 5.27 -11.37
N ARG A 19 -11.33 5.29 -12.52
CA ARG A 19 -11.24 6.39 -13.49
C ARG A 19 -11.76 7.71 -12.94
N ALA A 20 -12.82 7.67 -12.14
CA ALA A 20 -13.39 8.86 -11.50
C ALA A 20 -12.44 9.50 -10.47
N ARG A 21 -11.57 8.70 -9.85
CA ARG A 21 -10.58 9.14 -8.85
C ARG A 21 -9.18 9.37 -9.38
N ARG A 22 -9.01 9.43 -10.69
CA ARG A 22 -7.69 9.54 -11.31
C ARG A 22 -7.06 10.92 -11.10
N PRO A 23 -5.82 11.03 -10.61
CA PRO A 23 -5.00 9.92 -10.12
C PRO A 23 -5.41 9.44 -8.73
N LEU A 24 -5.55 8.12 -8.58
CA LEU A 24 -5.72 7.45 -7.29
C LEU A 24 -4.43 7.61 -6.47
N LEU A 25 -4.53 8.09 -5.24
CA LEU A 25 -3.36 8.34 -4.39
C LEU A 25 -3.29 7.35 -3.23
N VAL A 26 -2.18 6.63 -3.17
CA VAL A 26 -1.87 5.67 -2.10
C VAL A 26 -0.77 6.25 -1.23
N ALA A 27 -1.05 6.39 0.07
CA ALA A 27 -0.10 6.90 1.05
C ALA A 27 0.88 5.81 1.49
N HIS A 28 2.14 5.90 1.08
CA HIS A 28 3.18 4.94 1.45
C HIS A 28 3.34 4.88 2.98
N ARG A 29 3.26 3.69 3.56
CA ARG A 29 3.36 3.40 5.01
C ARG A 29 2.39 4.20 5.89
N GLY A 30 1.18 4.43 5.40
CA GLY A 30 0.16 5.20 6.10
C GLY A 30 0.21 6.70 5.86
N GLY A 31 1.17 7.22 5.09
CA GLY A 31 1.11 8.58 4.54
C GLY A 31 2.06 9.57 5.17
N VAL A 32 1.54 10.66 5.74
CA VAL A 32 2.34 11.78 6.24
C VAL A 32 3.13 11.36 7.47
N ILE A 33 4.36 10.96 7.24
CA ILE A 33 5.27 10.49 8.28
C ILE A 33 5.92 11.69 8.97
N ALA A 34 5.68 11.80 10.26
CA ALA A 34 6.25 12.81 11.13
C ALA A 34 6.60 12.20 12.51
N ALA A 35 7.34 12.93 13.33
CA ALA A 35 7.72 12.44 14.65
C ALA A 35 6.51 12.07 15.54
N ASN A 36 5.38 12.76 15.36
CA ASN A 36 4.13 12.50 16.07
C ASN A 36 3.20 11.50 15.34
N ALA A 37 3.51 11.14 14.10
CA ALA A 37 2.77 10.20 13.27
C ALA A 37 3.78 9.32 12.49
N PRO A 38 4.44 8.36 13.16
CA PRO A 38 5.41 7.48 12.51
C PRO A 38 4.73 6.59 11.47
N GLU A 39 5.55 6.05 10.56
CA GLU A 39 5.09 5.10 9.54
C GLU A 39 4.31 3.94 10.17
N ASN A 40 3.32 3.43 9.45
CA ASN A 40 2.47 2.31 9.89
C ASN A 40 1.71 2.55 11.22
N SER A 41 1.59 3.80 11.67
CA SER A 41 0.81 4.14 12.86
C SER A 41 -0.63 4.53 12.51
N LEU A 42 -1.53 4.40 13.49
CA LEU A 42 -2.91 4.88 13.33
C LEU A 42 -2.96 6.41 13.14
N GLY A 43 -1.99 7.15 13.70
CA GLY A 43 -1.83 8.58 13.48
C GLY A 43 -1.53 8.92 12.02
N ALA A 44 -0.62 8.18 11.38
CA ALA A 44 -0.30 8.35 9.95
C ALA A 44 -1.53 8.07 9.07
N ILE A 45 -2.28 7.00 9.34
CA ILE A 45 -3.53 6.67 8.61
C ILE A 45 -4.56 7.80 8.72
N ARG A 46 -4.75 8.39 9.91
CA ARG A 46 -5.64 9.56 10.07
C ARG A 46 -5.17 10.75 9.25
N LEU A 47 -3.86 11.02 9.24
CA LEU A 47 -3.31 12.12 8.45
C LEU A 47 -3.48 11.87 6.95
N ALA A 48 -3.32 10.64 6.47
CA ALA A 48 -3.58 10.30 5.07
C ALA A 48 -5.00 10.69 4.65
N ALA A 49 -6.01 10.35 5.46
CA ALA A 49 -7.39 10.74 5.19
C ALA A 49 -7.58 12.27 5.18
N VAL A 50 -7.00 12.98 6.15
CA VAL A 50 -7.08 14.47 6.25
C VAL A 50 -6.43 15.14 5.05
N HIS A 51 -5.34 14.56 4.52
CA HIS A 51 -4.62 15.08 3.37
C HIS A 51 -5.23 14.67 2.01
N GLY A 52 -6.28 13.82 2.01
CA GLY A 52 -7.03 13.50 0.79
C GLY A 52 -6.45 12.34 -0.01
N TYR A 53 -5.71 11.43 0.62
CA TYR A 53 -5.37 10.16 -0.01
C TYR A 53 -6.60 9.26 -0.15
N ASP A 54 -6.63 8.44 -1.17
CA ASP A 54 -7.70 7.46 -1.41
C ASP A 54 -7.45 6.14 -0.70
N MET A 55 -6.18 5.77 -0.57
CA MET A 55 -5.73 4.53 0.03
C MET A 55 -4.49 4.75 0.88
N VAL A 56 -4.23 3.80 1.78
CA VAL A 56 -2.96 3.70 2.51
C VAL A 56 -2.26 2.39 2.18
N GLU A 57 -0.95 2.43 2.04
CA GLU A 57 -0.15 1.23 1.99
C GLU A 57 0.35 0.92 3.40
N LEU A 58 0.33 -0.37 3.78
CA LEU A 58 0.61 -0.85 5.12
C LEU A 58 1.51 -2.09 5.05
N ASP A 59 2.63 -2.04 5.76
CA ASP A 59 3.51 -3.18 5.97
C ASP A 59 2.94 -4.10 7.04
N VAL A 60 2.60 -5.34 6.68
CA VAL A 60 1.98 -6.32 7.57
C VAL A 60 2.97 -7.42 7.93
N ARG A 61 3.18 -7.65 9.22
CA ARG A 61 4.07 -8.68 9.76
C ARG A 61 3.33 -9.56 10.76
N GLU A 62 3.87 -10.75 10.98
CA GLU A 62 3.33 -11.71 11.92
C GLU A 62 4.00 -11.56 13.30
N ALA A 63 3.20 -11.34 14.35
CA ALA A 63 3.64 -11.40 15.72
C ALA A 63 3.87 -12.87 16.16
N LYS A 64 4.58 -13.09 17.26
CA LYS A 64 4.87 -14.43 17.81
C LYS A 64 3.64 -15.34 17.97
N ASP A 65 2.50 -14.77 18.26
CA ASP A 65 1.21 -15.45 18.45
C ASP A 65 0.38 -15.52 17.16
N GLY A 66 0.99 -15.21 16.00
CA GLY A 66 0.36 -15.27 14.70
C GLY A 66 -0.63 -14.14 14.42
N VAL A 67 -0.67 -13.09 15.21
CA VAL A 67 -1.54 -11.92 14.99
C VAL A 67 -0.88 -10.97 13.98
N PRO A 68 -1.59 -10.50 12.94
CA PRO A 68 -1.07 -9.51 12.02
C PRO A 68 -0.92 -8.14 12.68
N VAL A 69 0.29 -7.56 12.61
CA VAL A 69 0.63 -6.23 13.13
C VAL A 69 1.26 -5.37 12.05
N LEU A 70 1.20 -4.05 12.21
CA LEU A 70 1.77 -3.11 11.26
C LEU A 70 3.18 -2.71 11.68
N PHE A 71 4.16 -3.05 10.87
CA PHE A 71 5.54 -2.63 11.11
C PHE A 71 6.42 -2.88 9.88
N HIS A 72 7.11 -1.87 9.41
CA HIS A 72 8.04 -2.06 8.28
C HIS A 72 9.29 -2.82 8.72
N GLY A 73 10.03 -2.29 9.67
CA GLY A 73 11.20 -2.87 10.32
C GLY A 73 12.19 -3.54 9.37
N SER A 74 13.17 -2.82 8.86
CA SER A 74 14.25 -3.43 8.10
C SER A 74 15.16 -4.24 9.02
N SER A 75 15.25 -5.56 8.77
CA SER A 75 16.33 -6.47 9.20
C SER A 75 16.91 -6.22 10.60
N GLY A 76 16.29 -6.76 11.64
CA GLY A 76 16.93 -7.01 12.93
C GLY A 76 17.21 -5.81 13.84
N ARG A 77 16.88 -4.58 13.41
CA ARG A 77 17.05 -3.37 14.21
C ARG A 77 15.76 -2.54 14.35
N GLY A 78 14.68 -2.93 13.70
CA GLY A 78 13.46 -2.14 13.61
C GLY A 78 12.92 -1.74 14.97
N LEU A 79 12.62 -2.68 15.86
CA LEU A 79 12.10 -2.37 17.21
C LEU A 79 13.09 -1.55 18.04
N TRP A 80 14.41 -1.79 17.90
CA TRP A 80 15.41 -0.98 18.60
C TRP A 80 15.42 0.46 18.10
N MET A 81 15.39 0.67 16.80
CA MET A 81 15.45 2.02 16.21
C MET A 81 14.18 2.80 16.52
N ASP A 82 13.01 2.16 16.37
CA ASP A 82 11.73 2.85 16.39
C ASP A 82 11.08 2.87 17.79
N CYS A 83 11.25 1.82 18.58
CA CYS A 83 10.65 1.68 19.92
C CYS A 83 11.66 1.60 21.06
N GLY A 84 12.95 1.40 20.76
CA GLY A 84 14.00 1.29 21.77
C GLY A 84 14.08 -0.08 22.46
N VAL A 85 13.51 -1.11 21.86
CA VAL A 85 13.41 -2.46 22.42
C VAL A 85 14.37 -3.41 21.70
N PRO A 86 15.29 -4.13 22.40
CA PRO A 86 16.31 -4.98 21.78
C PRO A 86 15.75 -6.39 21.45
N HIS A 87 14.59 -6.46 20.81
CA HIS A 87 13.96 -7.69 20.36
C HIS A 87 13.63 -7.64 18.89
N PHE A 88 13.51 -8.82 18.27
CA PHE A 88 12.87 -8.96 16.97
C PHE A 88 11.34 -8.95 17.14
N LEU A 89 10.65 -8.47 16.12
CA LEU A 89 9.19 -8.39 16.18
C LEU A 89 8.55 -9.77 16.41
N GLU A 90 9.08 -10.78 15.75
CA GLU A 90 8.60 -12.16 15.79
C GLU A 90 8.83 -12.87 17.15
N GLU A 91 9.58 -12.25 18.04
CA GLU A 91 9.80 -12.75 19.41
C GLU A 91 8.71 -12.32 20.39
N LEU A 92 7.92 -11.30 20.04
CA LEU A 92 6.91 -10.68 20.88
C LEU A 92 5.49 -11.00 20.42
N THR A 93 4.57 -11.20 21.37
CA THR A 93 3.14 -11.33 21.10
C THR A 93 2.54 -9.99 20.63
N ALA A 94 1.39 -10.02 19.99
CA ALA A 94 0.70 -8.80 19.60
C ALA A 94 0.37 -7.91 20.81
N GLU A 95 0.02 -8.47 21.95
CA GLU A 95 -0.21 -7.72 23.20
C GLU A 95 1.05 -6.96 23.64
N GLU A 96 2.21 -7.61 23.62
CA GLU A 96 3.49 -6.98 23.95
C GLU A 96 3.85 -5.90 22.92
N LEU A 97 3.62 -6.15 21.62
CA LEU A 97 3.92 -5.20 20.54
C LEU A 97 3.05 -3.95 20.61
N VAL A 98 1.74 -4.06 20.82
CA VAL A 98 0.85 -2.89 20.91
C VAL A 98 1.07 -2.08 22.19
N ALA A 99 1.73 -2.63 23.18
CA ALA A 99 2.19 -1.89 24.36
C ALA A 99 3.43 -1.02 24.06
N LEU A 100 4.17 -1.32 23.00
CA LEU A 100 5.35 -0.55 22.60
C LEU A 100 4.96 0.77 21.96
N ARG A 101 5.61 1.83 22.42
CA ARG A 101 5.42 3.18 21.90
C ARG A 101 6.59 3.54 21.00
N TYR A 102 6.31 4.20 19.90
CA TYR A 102 7.34 4.77 19.03
C TYR A 102 8.12 5.86 19.77
N ARG A 103 9.45 5.92 19.53
CA ARG A 103 10.30 6.99 20.07
C ARG A 103 9.80 8.35 19.59
N ALA A 104 9.82 9.33 20.50
CA ALA A 104 9.39 10.71 20.22
C ALA A 104 7.93 10.85 19.74
N SER A 105 7.09 9.84 19.93
CA SER A 105 5.66 9.85 19.59
C SER A 105 4.80 9.32 20.73
N THR A 106 3.50 9.59 20.67
CA THR A 106 2.49 8.95 21.50
C THR A 106 1.83 7.75 20.84
N GLU A 107 2.17 7.49 19.57
CA GLU A 107 1.66 6.37 18.80
C GLU A 107 2.32 5.06 19.24
N HIS A 108 1.57 3.99 19.08
CA HIS A 108 1.96 2.63 19.37
C HIS A 108 1.98 1.77 18.10
N ILE A 109 2.63 0.62 18.17
CA ILE A 109 2.47 -0.40 17.11
C ILE A 109 1.00 -0.79 17.06
N ALA A 110 0.43 -0.85 15.87
CA ALA A 110 -0.98 -1.19 15.68
C ALA A 110 -1.13 -2.62 15.14
N THR A 111 -2.25 -3.26 15.45
CA THR A 111 -2.65 -4.50 14.75
C THR A 111 -3.28 -4.15 13.40
N LEU A 112 -3.26 -5.12 12.46
CA LEU A 112 -3.99 -4.98 11.19
C LEU A 112 -5.49 -4.76 11.43
N ALA A 113 -6.09 -5.43 12.42
CA ALA A 113 -7.50 -5.23 12.78
C ALA A 113 -7.82 -3.77 13.13
N GLN A 114 -6.99 -3.13 13.97
CA GLN A 114 -7.15 -1.72 14.32
C GLN A 114 -7.04 -0.80 13.10
N ALA A 115 -6.09 -1.10 12.22
CA ALA A 115 -5.88 -0.31 11.00
C ALA A 115 -7.05 -0.46 10.01
N LEU A 116 -7.53 -1.68 9.77
CA LEU A 116 -8.66 -1.93 8.87
C LEU A 116 -9.95 -1.28 9.38
N ALA A 117 -10.23 -1.39 10.70
CA ALA A 117 -11.36 -0.70 11.32
C ALA A 117 -11.27 0.82 11.12
N LEU A 118 -10.08 1.40 11.30
CA LEU A 118 -9.85 2.83 11.10
C LEU A 118 -10.00 3.22 9.62
N CYS A 119 -9.38 2.47 8.69
CA CYS A 119 -9.52 2.71 7.25
C CYS A 119 -10.97 2.65 6.80
N ALA A 120 -11.74 1.64 7.27
CA ALA A 120 -13.16 1.53 7.00
C ALA A 120 -13.94 2.76 7.47
N SER A 121 -13.68 3.25 8.70
CA SER A 121 -14.34 4.42 9.27
C SER A 121 -14.00 5.74 8.57
N LEU A 122 -12.81 5.82 7.95
CA LEU A 122 -12.32 6.98 7.22
C LEU A 122 -12.59 6.89 5.70
N GLY A 123 -13.19 5.78 5.24
CA GLY A 123 -13.43 5.53 3.82
C GLY A 123 -12.15 5.31 3.00
N LEU A 124 -11.01 4.94 3.61
CA LEU A 124 -9.76 4.66 2.92
C LEU A 124 -9.74 3.23 2.38
N GLY A 125 -9.23 3.05 1.16
CA GLY A 125 -8.79 1.75 0.67
C GLY A 125 -7.43 1.36 1.28
N VAL A 126 -7.03 0.10 1.05
CA VAL A 126 -5.79 -0.45 1.63
C VAL A 126 -4.95 -1.14 0.56
N MET A 127 -3.65 -0.89 0.58
CA MET A 127 -2.65 -1.67 -0.14
C MET A 127 -1.82 -2.43 0.89
N LEU A 128 -1.88 -3.77 0.85
CA LEU A 128 -1.16 -4.61 1.80
C LEU A 128 0.20 -5.01 1.25
N ASP A 129 1.26 -4.71 1.98
CA ASP A 129 2.58 -5.29 1.82
C ASP A 129 2.80 -6.36 2.91
N ILE A 130 2.35 -7.58 2.63
CA ILE A 130 2.53 -8.71 3.54
C ILE A 130 3.97 -9.16 3.44
N LYS A 131 4.74 -8.91 4.49
CA LYS A 131 6.17 -9.24 4.50
C LYS A 131 6.37 -10.74 4.52
N SER A 132 7.11 -11.23 3.52
CA SER A 132 7.48 -12.62 3.38
C SER A 132 8.37 -13.09 4.53
N GLY A 133 8.24 -14.35 4.87
CA GLY A 133 8.97 -15.07 5.90
C GLY A 133 8.37 -16.45 6.05
N ALA A 134 8.79 -17.21 7.04
CA ALA A 134 8.11 -18.46 7.39
C ALA A 134 6.79 -18.12 8.10
N LEU A 135 5.71 -17.94 7.34
CA LEU A 135 4.38 -17.66 7.88
C LEU A 135 3.82 -18.87 8.61
N SER A 136 3.22 -18.65 9.77
CA SER A 136 2.58 -19.73 10.53
C SER A 136 1.31 -20.22 9.84
N GLU A 137 0.94 -21.47 10.13
CA GLU A 137 -0.32 -22.04 9.66
C GLU A 137 -1.50 -21.17 10.10
N GLY A 138 -2.37 -20.83 9.16
CA GLY A 138 -3.57 -20.01 9.41
C GLY A 138 -3.34 -18.50 9.45
N TYR A 139 -2.10 -17.99 9.36
CA TYR A 139 -1.84 -16.55 9.36
C TYR A 139 -2.56 -15.80 8.22
N LEU A 140 -2.44 -16.30 7.00
CA LEU A 140 -3.13 -15.71 5.84
C LEU A 140 -4.66 -15.80 5.96
N GLY A 141 -5.17 -16.89 6.57
CA GLY A 141 -6.58 -17.03 6.89
C GLY A 141 -7.08 -15.95 7.84
N ARG A 142 -6.29 -15.58 8.85
CA ARG A 142 -6.61 -14.47 9.77
C ARG A 142 -6.67 -13.12 9.04
N ILE A 143 -5.77 -12.87 8.09
CA ILE A 143 -5.82 -11.66 7.25
C ILE A 143 -7.12 -11.66 6.42
N ALA A 144 -7.48 -12.78 5.80
CA ALA A 144 -8.71 -12.91 5.03
C ALA A 144 -9.96 -12.67 5.90
N ASP A 145 -9.98 -13.21 7.13
CA ASP A 145 -11.06 -13.00 8.08
C ASP A 145 -11.21 -11.52 8.46
N LEU A 146 -10.11 -10.84 8.76
CA LEU A 146 -10.10 -9.42 9.09
C LEU A 146 -10.59 -8.55 7.92
N LEU A 147 -10.20 -8.86 6.69
CA LEU A 147 -10.68 -8.15 5.49
C LEU A 147 -12.19 -8.30 5.33
N ARG A 148 -12.75 -9.48 5.61
CA ARG A 148 -14.19 -9.73 5.60
C ARG A 148 -14.92 -9.04 6.74
N GLU A 149 -14.39 -9.10 7.95
CA GLU A 149 -14.97 -8.47 9.15
C GLU A 149 -15.16 -6.96 8.99
N HIS A 150 -14.19 -6.31 8.33
CA HIS A 150 -14.21 -4.86 8.12
C HIS A 150 -14.73 -4.44 6.73
N ASP A 151 -15.28 -5.40 5.97
CA ASP A 151 -15.77 -5.16 4.60
C ASP A 151 -14.77 -4.39 3.72
N CYS A 152 -13.51 -4.83 3.75
CA CYS A 152 -12.41 -4.17 3.03
C CYS A 152 -12.08 -4.82 1.67
N GLY A 153 -12.67 -5.96 1.34
CA GLY A 153 -12.27 -6.76 0.17
C GLY A 153 -12.35 -6.02 -1.17
N SER A 154 -13.41 -5.25 -1.39
CA SER A 154 -13.57 -4.47 -2.64
C SER A 154 -12.65 -3.25 -2.73
N SER A 155 -12.01 -2.85 -1.64
CA SER A 155 -11.13 -1.67 -1.54
C SER A 155 -9.68 -2.01 -1.20
N THR A 156 -9.30 -3.30 -1.34
CA THR A 156 -7.96 -3.76 -0.98
C THR A 156 -7.22 -4.34 -2.18
N VAL A 157 -5.97 -3.94 -2.32
CA VAL A 157 -4.99 -4.56 -3.20
C VAL A 157 -3.82 -5.10 -2.37
N THR A 158 -3.07 -6.07 -2.87
CA THR A 158 -1.81 -6.50 -2.25
C THR A 158 -0.67 -6.42 -3.24
N ILE A 159 0.51 -6.03 -2.77
CA ILE A 159 1.75 -6.07 -3.55
C ILE A 159 2.61 -7.30 -3.24
N ALA A 160 2.20 -8.10 -2.26
CA ALA A 160 2.84 -9.38 -1.95
C ALA A 160 2.50 -10.43 -3.02
N THR A 161 3.54 -11.10 -3.53
CA THR A 161 3.42 -12.05 -4.67
C THR A 161 3.86 -13.47 -4.34
N ASP A 162 4.18 -13.77 -3.07
CA ASP A 162 4.56 -15.11 -2.65
C ASP A 162 3.48 -16.14 -2.97
N ALA A 163 3.92 -17.35 -3.37
CA ALA A 163 3.04 -18.37 -3.95
C ALA A 163 1.86 -18.78 -3.06
N GLU A 164 2.02 -18.72 -1.74
CA GLU A 164 0.99 -19.05 -0.76
C GLU A 164 -0.06 -17.95 -0.54
N ILE A 165 0.28 -16.70 -0.84
CA ILE A 165 -0.60 -15.54 -0.56
C ILE A 165 -1.77 -15.48 -1.53
N ARG A 166 -1.49 -15.68 -2.83
CA ARG A 166 -2.55 -15.61 -3.86
C ARG A 166 -3.70 -16.60 -3.61
N PRO A 167 -3.46 -17.89 -3.37
CA PRO A 167 -4.56 -18.83 -3.09
C PRO A 167 -5.36 -18.47 -1.84
N ALA A 168 -4.70 -17.93 -0.81
CA ALA A 168 -5.34 -17.61 0.45
C ALA A 168 -6.20 -16.35 0.42
N LEU A 169 -5.86 -15.36 -0.44
CA LEU A 169 -6.49 -14.05 -0.46
C LEU A 169 -7.18 -13.69 -1.79
N ALA A 170 -7.25 -14.60 -2.78
CA ALA A 170 -7.73 -14.33 -4.13
C ALA A 170 -9.14 -13.68 -4.18
N ASP A 171 -10.04 -14.12 -3.29
CA ASP A 171 -11.41 -13.59 -3.22
C ASP A 171 -11.53 -12.26 -2.45
N GLN A 172 -10.47 -11.89 -1.72
CA GLN A 172 -10.48 -10.73 -0.82
C GLN A 172 -9.74 -9.51 -1.37
N VAL A 173 -8.71 -9.70 -2.19
CA VAL A 173 -7.86 -8.60 -2.67
C VAL A 173 -7.59 -8.70 -4.17
N LEU A 174 -7.19 -7.59 -4.80
CA LEU A 174 -6.59 -7.65 -6.13
C LEU A 174 -5.08 -7.89 -6.03
N PHE A 175 -4.56 -8.60 -7.01
CA PHE A 175 -3.14 -8.93 -7.14
C PHE A 175 -2.49 -8.20 -8.32
N PRO A 176 -1.18 -7.97 -8.25
CA PRO A 176 -0.46 -7.38 -9.37
C PRO A 176 -0.42 -8.35 -10.57
N VAL A 177 -0.35 -7.76 -11.75
CA VAL A 177 -0.08 -8.45 -13.02
C VAL A 177 1.25 -9.20 -12.91
N SER A 178 1.29 -10.44 -13.37
CA SER A 178 2.54 -11.20 -13.42
C SER A 178 3.50 -10.63 -14.47
N LYS A 179 4.81 -10.82 -14.27
CA LYS A 179 5.81 -10.39 -15.27
C LYS A 179 5.64 -11.11 -16.62
N GLU A 180 5.15 -12.35 -16.61
CA GLU A 180 4.84 -13.11 -17.82
C GLU A 180 3.67 -12.48 -18.58
N ASP A 181 2.56 -12.18 -17.90
CA ASP A 181 1.40 -11.57 -18.55
C ASP A 181 1.66 -10.12 -18.98
N GLU A 182 2.48 -9.38 -18.23
CA GLU A 182 2.98 -8.05 -18.64
C GLU A 182 3.74 -8.14 -19.97
N ALA A 183 4.67 -9.09 -20.08
CA ALA A 183 5.45 -9.31 -21.32
C ALA A 183 4.54 -9.66 -22.50
N ARG A 184 3.62 -10.61 -22.33
CA ARG A 184 2.65 -11.03 -23.35
C ARG A 184 1.77 -9.86 -23.83
N ALA A 185 1.27 -9.05 -22.88
CA ALA A 185 0.50 -7.85 -23.19
C ALA A 185 1.32 -6.82 -24.00
N CYS A 186 2.61 -6.65 -23.67
CA CYS A 186 3.53 -5.77 -24.40
C CYS A 186 3.87 -6.28 -25.82
N GLU A 187 3.90 -7.59 -26.02
CA GLU A 187 4.09 -8.24 -27.33
C GLU A 187 2.83 -8.18 -28.21
N GLY A 188 1.72 -7.68 -27.65
CA GLY A 188 0.47 -7.50 -28.39
C GLY A 188 -0.45 -8.73 -28.36
N GLU A 189 -0.17 -9.67 -27.49
CA GLU A 189 -1.08 -10.80 -27.26
C GLU A 189 -2.36 -10.33 -26.57
N ALA A 190 -3.48 -10.96 -26.88
CA ALA A 190 -4.75 -10.76 -26.18
C ALA A 190 -4.72 -11.55 -24.85
N VAL A 191 -4.35 -10.86 -23.77
CA VAL A 191 -4.35 -11.37 -22.41
C VAL A 191 -5.41 -10.63 -21.59
N SER A 192 -6.32 -11.35 -20.90
CA SER A 192 -7.24 -10.67 -19.98
C SER A 192 -6.51 -10.35 -18.68
N LEU A 193 -6.39 -9.06 -18.38
CA LEU A 193 -5.82 -8.55 -17.13
C LEU A 193 -6.89 -7.88 -16.26
N GLU A 194 -8.18 -8.14 -16.56
CA GLU A 194 -9.29 -7.64 -15.75
C GLU A 194 -9.16 -8.11 -14.30
N GLY A 195 -9.41 -7.23 -13.35
CA GLY A 195 -9.27 -7.52 -11.92
C GLY A 195 -7.83 -7.65 -11.44
N GLN A 196 -6.89 -7.13 -12.20
CA GLN A 196 -5.48 -7.03 -11.84
C GLN A 196 -4.97 -5.59 -11.99
N PHE A 197 -3.87 -5.27 -11.33
CA PHE A 197 -3.22 -3.98 -11.46
C PHE A 197 -1.71 -4.14 -11.65
N TRP A 198 -1.09 -3.20 -12.33
CA TRP A 198 0.36 -3.16 -12.41
C TRP A 198 0.93 -2.39 -11.21
N PHE A 199 1.97 -2.92 -10.58
CA PHE A 199 2.71 -2.24 -9.52
C PHE A 199 4.21 -2.37 -9.73
N GLY A 200 4.93 -1.27 -9.57
CA GLY A 200 6.39 -1.21 -9.69
C GLY A 200 6.92 0.22 -9.67
N TRP A 201 8.19 0.39 -9.96
CA TRP A 201 8.85 1.69 -9.96
C TRP A 201 8.66 2.41 -11.29
N ALA A 202 8.75 3.75 -11.26
CA ALA A 202 8.60 4.57 -12.46
C ALA A 202 9.54 4.17 -13.60
N ALA A 203 10.78 3.77 -13.28
CA ALA A 203 11.77 3.31 -14.25
C ALA A 203 11.38 2.00 -14.96
N GLU A 204 10.51 1.19 -14.34
CA GLU A 204 10.07 -0.10 -14.86
C GLU A 204 8.83 0.01 -15.75
N LEU A 205 8.21 1.21 -15.84
CA LEU A 205 6.98 1.45 -16.60
C LEU A 205 7.18 2.42 -17.77
N PRO A 206 7.59 1.94 -18.95
CA PRO A 206 7.55 2.70 -20.18
C PRO A 206 6.11 3.10 -20.57
N ASN A 207 5.94 4.23 -21.27
CA ASN A 207 4.61 4.67 -21.70
C ASN A 207 3.89 3.65 -22.60
N ALA A 208 4.64 2.88 -23.42
CA ALA A 208 4.06 1.81 -24.25
C ALA A 208 3.45 0.69 -23.41
N THR A 209 4.08 0.36 -22.26
CA THR A 209 3.57 -0.64 -21.32
C THR A 209 2.27 -0.17 -20.66
N VAL A 210 2.16 1.10 -20.26
CA VAL A 210 0.89 1.66 -19.75
C VAL A 210 -0.25 1.42 -20.73
N ALA A 211 -0.04 1.75 -22.01
CA ALA A 211 -1.06 1.53 -23.04
C ALA A 211 -1.37 0.04 -23.28
N ALA A 212 -0.39 -0.85 -23.14
CA ALA A 212 -0.60 -2.30 -23.27
C ALA A 212 -1.45 -2.84 -22.11
N LEU A 213 -1.15 -2.45 -20.87
CA LEU A 213 -1.91 -2.84 -19.68
C LEU A 213 -3.37 -2.38 -19.79
N GLN A 214 -3.59 -1.13 -20.14
CA GLN A 214 -4.95 -0.55 -20.27
C GLN A 214 -5.78 -1.26 -21.36
N ARG A 215 -5.17 -1.58 -22.50
CA ARG A 215 -5.86 -2.33 -23.58
C ARG A 215 -6.30 -3.72 -23.13
N ASN A 216 -5.59 -4.32 -22.17
CA ASN A 216 -5.86 -5.67 -21.66
C ASN A 216 -6.66 -5.67 -20.35
N GLY A 217 -7.11 -4.48 -19.86
CA GLY A 217 -8.04 -4.36 -18.75
C GLY A 217 -7.38 -4.14 -17.36
N ALA A 218 -6.05 -4.05 -17.27
CA ALA A 218 -5.38 -3.69 -16.02
C ALA A 218 -5.26 -2.17 -15.87
N PHE A 219 -5.31 -1.70 -14.62
CA PHE A 219 -4.89 -0.35 -14.25
C PHE A 219 -3.48 -0.38 -13.62
N SER A 220 -2.87 0.79 -13.47
CA SER A 220 -1.52 0.90 -12.95
C SER A 220 -1.45 1.76 -11.69
N ILE A 221 -0.73 1.30 -10.68
CA ILE A 221 -0.31 2.08 -9.51
C ILE A 221 1.21 2.10 -9.50
N VAL A 222 1.81 3.29 -9.60
CA VAL A 222 3.26 3.44 -9.68
C VAL A 222 3.82 3.92 -8.35
N SER A 223 4.85 3.25 -7.85
CA SER A 223 5.56 3.65 -6.64
C SER A 223 6.56 4.76 -6.93
N ILE A 224 6.39 5.90 -6.26
CA ILE A 224 7.26 7.09 -6.32
C ILE A 224 7.74 7.39 -4.90
N ASN A 225 8.78 6.69 -4.48
CA ASN A 225 9.36 6.86 -3.14
C ASN A 225 10.74 7.50 -3.23
N THR A 226 11.13 8.24 -2.21
CA THR A 226 12.38 9.00 -2.19
C THR A 226 13.62 8.13 -2.42
N PHE A 227 13.60 6.90 -1.92
CA PHE A 227 14.71 5.95 -2.07
C PHE A 227 14.88 5.34 -3.47
N HIS A 228 13.91 5.56 -4.38
CA HIS A 228 14.06 5.14 -5.79
C HIS A 228 15.01 6.03 -6.59
N TYR A 229 15.39 7.18 -6.04
CA TYR A 229 16.14 8.22 -6.75
C TYR A 229 17.45 8.55 -6.03
N PRO A 230 18.49 8.98 -6.78
CA PRO A 230 19.73 9.45 -6.17
C PRO A 230 19.48 10.63 -5.21
N ALA A 231 20.12 10.61 -4.04
CA ALA A 231 19.89 11.57 -2.97
C ALA A 231 20.03 13.05 -3.39
N HIS A 232 20.86 13.35 -4.40
CA HIS A 232 21.08 14.71 -4.90
C HIS A 232 20.05 15.19 -5.94
N ALA A 233 19.18 14.30 -6.45
CA ALA A 233 18.29 14.59 -7.56
C ALA A 233 16.86 14.04 -7.38
N TRP A 234 16.56 13.44 -6.22
CA TRP A 234 15.29 12.72 -6.01
C TRP A 234 14.05 13.58 -6.29
N GLN A 235 14.03 14.85 -5.86
CA GLN A 235 12.89 15.74 -6.08
C GLN A 235 12.64 16.03 -7.56
N SER A 236 13.68 16.35 -8.32
CA SER A 236 13.53 16.72 -9.74
C SER A 236 13.18 15.52 -10.60
N LEU A 237 13.83 14.39 -10.37
CA LEU A 237 13.60 13.15 -11.13
C LEU A 237 12.20 12.56 -10.85
N ALA A 238 11.80 12.49 -9.58
CA ALA A 238 10.46 12.04 -9.21
C ALA A 238 9.37 12.90 -9.86
N ARG A 239 9.50 14.24 -9.80
CA ARG A 239 8.55 15.17 -10.45
C ARG A 239 8.52 15.01 -11.98
N GLN A 240 9.66 14.67 -12.60
CA GLN A 240 9.71 14.38 -14.02
C GLN A 240 8.94 13.10 -14.34
N ASP A 241 9.17 12.04 -13.57
CA ASP A 241 8.46 10.77 -13.72
C ASP A 241 6.96 10.91 -13.47
N ILE A 242 6.55 11.61 -12.42
CA ILE A 242 5.13 11.88 -12.14
C ILE A 242 4.47 12.54 -13.37
N ARG A 243 5.08 13.61 -13.91
CA ARG A 243 4.52 14.29 -15.10
C ARG A 243 4.44 13.38 -16.31
N ARG A 244 5.49 12.58 -16.57
CA ARG A 244 5.53 11.61 -17.68
C ARG A 244 4.43 10.59 -17.56
N LEU A 245 4.27 10.00 -16.38
CA LEU A 245 3.31 8.94 -16.09
C LEU A 245 1.86 9.45 -16.08
N MET A 246 1.62 10.64 -15.55
CA MET A 246 0.31 11.31 -15.67
C MET A 246 -0.07 11.54 -17.13
N ALA A 247 0.87 12.02 -17.95
CA ALA A 247 0.66 12.22 -19.37
C ALA A 247 0.45 10.91 -20.14
N ALA A 248 1.08 9.81 -19.72
CA ALA A 248 0.88 8.47 -20.25
C ALA A 248 -0.45 7.84 -19.81
N GLY A 249 -1.09 8.42 -18.81
CA GLY A 249 -2.40 8.01 -18.37
C GLY A 249 -2.40 6.97 -17.26
N VAL A 250 -1.35 6.87 -16.44
CA VAL A 250 -1.33 6.06 -15.21
C VAL A 250 -2.50 6.43 -14.30
N GLU A 251 -3.14 5.43 -13.72
CA GLU A 251 -4.35 5.60 -12.91
C GLU A 251 -4.05 5.94 -11.46
N GLY A 252 -2.93 5.45 -10.89
CA GLY A 252 -2.63 5.64 -9.49
C GLY A 252 -1.14 5.78 -9.17
N PHE A 253 -0.87 6.37 -8.01
CA PHE A 253 0.49 6.57 -7.50
C PHE A 253 0.54 6.23 -6.01
N GLN A 254 1.48 5.37 -5.63
CA GLN A 254 1.90 5.22 -4.24
C GLN A 254 3.05 6.19 -4.01
N ILE A 255 2.90 7.13 -3.09
CA ILE A 255 3.86 8.22 -2.90
C ILE A 255 4.29 8.40 -1.45
N ASP A 256 5.55 8.84 -1.28
CA ASP A 256 5.95 9.52 -0.06
C ASP A 256 5.27 10.91 0.00
N SER A 257 4.87 11.36 1.18
CA SER A 257 4.12 12.62 1.38
C SER A 257 4.81 13.87 0.83
N VAL A 258 6.14 13.84 0.70
CA VAL A 258 6.92 14.95 0.13
C VAL A 258 6.60 15.25 -1.34
N TYR A 259 5.87 14.37 -2.03
CA TYR A 259 5.40 14.55 -3.40
C TYR A 259 3.92 14.99 -3.48
N GLY A 260 3.24 15.18 -2.34
CA GLY A 260 1.83 15.52 -2.29
C GLY A 260 1.46 16.78 -3.08
N ASP A 261 2.37 17.76 -3.12
CA ASP A 261 2.20 19.01 -3.88
C ASP A 261 2.09 18.77 -5.40
N CYS A 262 2.66 17.69 -5.94
CA CYS A 262 2.50 17.32 -7.35
C CYS A 262 1.04 16.97 -7.70
N PHE A 263 0.24 16.63 -6.71
CA PHE A 263 -1.14 16.18 -6.82
C PHE A 263 -2.14 17.15 -6.16
N GLY A 264 -1.65 18.28 -5.63
CA GLY A 264 -2.48 19.29 -4.96
C GLY A 264 -2.99 18.86 -3.59
N ILE A 265 -2.34 17.86 -2.97
CA ILE A 265 -2.51 17.49 -1.57
C ILE A 265 -1.31 17.99 -0.77
N VAL A 266 -1.54 18.61 0.39
CA VAL A 266 -0.48 19.21 1.24
C VAL A 266 -0.75 18.88 2.69
#